data_bf1deb23cd358182ab078a4893a9214a
#
_entry.id   bf1deb23cd358182ab078a4893a9214a
#
_cell.length_a   1.000
_cell.length_b   1.000
_cell.length_c   1.000
_cell.angle_alpha   90.00
_cell.angle_beta   90.00
_cell.angle_gamma   90.00
#
_symmetry.space_group_name_H-M   'P 1'
#
loop_
_entity.id
_entity.type
_entity.pdbx_description
1 polymer ?
#
loop_
_entity_poly.entity_id
_entity_poly.type
_entity_poly.pdbx_seq_one_letter_code
_entity_poly.pdbx_strand_id
1 'polypeptide(L)'
;IDPEMQEVAAAALQRQLEQFDRGVGRWRGTGKSISAENLGTEADWREALAGTNVPRDINLESHWFPAVVLEIADQFMRIGIEGISETETEPFVIPRKDISWLRGGFGDSFKIGDVVLVRRMTTGDEGAGDFIRWTLRQVPEVQGGFMAMDVNTGRVIAMQGGFSYQHSVFNRATQARRQPGSSFKPFVYASALDSGYTPATIVVDAPIEINTPQGLWRPQNASNRYYGPTPLRTGIEQSRNLMTIRLAQEVGMDVVADYAERFGVYDGMGRFLANSLGSEETTLYKMVSAYAMFANGGQRVEPTLI
;
A
#
# COMPACT_ATOMS: atom_id res chain seq x y z
N ILE A 1 -2.73 -17.36 10.88
CA ILE A 1 -3.49 -16.12 10.70
C ILE A 1 -4.51 -16.01 11.83
N ASP A 2 -4.58 -14.85 12.45
CA ASP A 2 -5.61 -14.46 13.42
C ASP A 2 -6.74 -13.74 12.66
N PRO A 3 -8.00 -14.24 12.69
CA PRO A 3 -9.10 -13.68 11.89
C PRO A 3 -9.41 -12.22 12.22
N GLU A 4 -9.44 -11.85 13.51
CA GLU A 4 -9.74 -10.47 13.94
C GLU A 4 -8.65 -9.51 13.50
N MET A 5 -7.39 -9.88 13.71
CA MET A 5 -6.25 -9.07 13.27
C MET A 5 -6.16 -8.98 11.74
N GLN A 6 -6.60 -10.01 11.02
CA GLN A 6 -6.66 -10.01 9.56
C GLN A 6 -7.67 -8.98 9.05
N GLU A 7 -8.86 -8.92 9.66
CA GLU A 7 -9.89 -7.92 9.30
C GLU A 7 -9.41 -6.51 9.57
N VAL A 8 -8.81 -6.26 10.73
CA VAL A 8 -8.22 -4.95 11.09
C VAL A 8 -7.13 -4.54 10.11
N ALA A 9 -6.23 -5.46 9.76
CA ALA A 9 -5.14 -5.20 8.81
C ALA A 9 -5.66 -4.89 7.40
N ALA A 10 -6.64 -5.66 6.92
CA ALA A 10 -7.26 -5.45 5.62
C ALA A 10 -7.94 -4.07 5.56
N ALA A 11 -8.76 -3.74 6.57
CA ALA A 11 -9.45 -2.45 6.66
C ALA A 11 -8.45 -1.27 6.75
N ALA A 12 -7.38 -1.40 7.53
CA ALA A 12 -6.37 -0.37 7.66
C ALA A 12 -5.65 -0.10 6.34
N LEU A 13 -5.21 -1.14 5.62
CA LEU A 13 -4.57 -1.01 4.31
C LEU A 13 -5.55 -0.39 3.30
N GLN A 14 -6.76 -0.93 3.20
CA GLN A 14 -7.79 -0.47 2.27
C GLN A 14 -8.13 1.00 2.50
N ARG A 15 -8.30 1.44 3.75
CA ARG A 15 -8.62 2.83 4.10
C ARG A 15 -7.52 3.79 3.63
N GLN A 16 -6.25 3.45 3.84
CA GLN A 16 -5.13 4.31 3.43
C GLN A 16 -5.00 4.38 1.90
N LEU A 17 -5.17 3.27 1.21
CA LEU A 17 -5.13 3.24 -0.26
C LEU A 17 -6.28 4.04 -0.86
N GLU A 18 -7.51 3.92 -0.33
CA GLU A 18 -8.67 4.71 -0.77
C GLU A 18 -8.46 6.21 -0.49
N GLN A 19 -7.98 6.57 0.69
CA GLN A 19 -7.74 7.96 1.06
C GLN A 19 -6.72 8.63 0.14
N PHE A 20 -5.62 7.93 -0.16
CA PHE A 20 -4.62 8.41 -1.11
C PHE A 20 -5.22 8.61 -2.51
N ASP A 21 -5.94 7.61 -3.01
CA ASP A 21 -6.54 7.62 -4.35
C ASP A 21 -7.57 8.75 -4.51
N ARG A 22 -8.41 8.98 -3.50
CA ARG A 22 -9.35 10.11 -3.45
C ARG A 22 -8.64 11.47 -3.42
N GLY A 23 -7.50 11.56 -2.74
CA GLY A 23 -6.67 12.77 -2.73
C GLY A 23 -6.13 13.15 -4.11
N VAL A 24 -5.93 12.19 -5.02
CA VAL A 24 -5.56 12.43 -6.42
C VAL A 24 -6.72 13.08 -7.20
N GLY A 25 -7.97 12.78 -6.83
CA GLY A 25 -9.17 13.40 -7.40
C GLY A 25 -9.47 13.01 -8.85
N ARG A 26 -9.09 11.78 -9.26
CA ARG A 26 -9.32 11.24 -10.60
C ARG A 26 -10.29 10.06 -10.56
N TRP A 27 -11.37 10.16 -11.34
CA TRP A 27 -12.28 9.04 -11.58
C TRP A 27 -11.72 8.09 -12.65
N ARG A 28 -11.81 6.81 -12.39
CA ARG A 28 -11.44 5.72 -13.32
C ARG A 28 -12.57 4.70 -13.47
N GLY A 29 -13.45 4.62 -12.47
CA GLY A 29 -14.54 3.66 -12.42
C GLY A 29 -14.08 2.21 -12.41
N THR A 30 -14.96 1.33 -12.86
CA THR A 30 -14.66 -0.09 -13.04
C THR A 30 -14.15 -0.43 -14.44
N GLY A 31 -14.28 0.50 -15.37
CA GLY A 31 -14.03 0.27 -16.81
C GLY A 31 -15.05 -0.67 -17.47
N LYS A 32 -16.17 -0.96 -16.79
CA LYS A 32 -17.26 -1.81 -17.29
C LYS A 32 -18.51 -1.00 -17.55
N SER A 33 -19.30 -1.44 -18.50
CA SER A 33 -20.60 -0.83 -18.84
C SER A 33 -21.60 -1.90 -19.28
N ILE A 34 -22.87 -1.62 -19.11
CA ILE A 34 -24.00 -2.38 -19.60
C ILE A 34 -24.53 -1.72 -20.87
N SER A 35 -24.77 -2.51 -21.94
CA SER A 35 -25.28 -1.99 -23.19
C SER A 35 -26.71 -1.44 -23.06
N ALA A 36 -27.05 -0.46 -23.91
CA ALA A 36 -28.35 0.20 -23.85
C ALA A 36 -29.54 -0.78 -24.01
N GLU A 37 -29.38 -1.85 -24.76
CA GLU A 37 -30.39 -2.89 -24.93
C GLU A 37 -30.72 -3.64 -23.63
N ASN A 38 -29.78 -3.74 -22.72
CA ASN A 38 -29.91 -4.38 -21.42
C ASN A 38 -30.29 -3.39 -20.30
N LEU A 39 -30.65 -2.15 -20.62
CA LEU A 39 -31.11 -1.14 -19.66
C LEU A 39 -32.63 -0.92 -19.69
N GLY A 40 -33.36 -1.63 -20.57
CA GLY A 40 -34.78 -1.41 -20.82
C GLY A 40 -35.70 -1.71 -19.64
N THR A 41 -35.40 -2.75 -18.87
CA THR A 41 -36.14 -3.12 -17.67
C THR A 41 -35.23 -3.37 -16.48
N GLU A 42 -35.81 -3.37 -15.29
CA GLU A 42 -35.05 -3.69 -14.06
C GLU A 42 -34.48 -5.11 -14.10
N ALA A 43 -35.21 -6.07 -14.64
CA ALA A 43 -34.75 -7.45 -14.77
C ALA A 43 -33.52 -7.53 -15.69
N ASP A 44 -33.54 -6.83 -16.82
CA ASP A 44 -32.45 -6.87 -17.81
C ASP A 44 -31.15 -6.30 -17.23
N TRP A 45 -31.18 -5.11 -16.63
CA TRP A 45 -29.95 -4.54 -16.07
C TRP A 45 -29.45 -5.30 -14.84
N ARG A 46 -30.34 -5.92 -14.04
CA ARG A 46 -29.92 -6.76 -12.90
C ARG A 46 -29.18 -8.00 -13.38
N GLU A 47 -29.69 -8.68 -14.40
CA GLU A 47 -29.03 -9.84 -14.98
C GLU A 47 -27.67 -9.48 -15.60
N ALA A 48 -27.62 -8.41 -16.39
CA ALA A 48 -26.40 -7.93 -17.00
C ALA A 48 -25.35 -7.50 -15.95
N LEU A 49 -25.78 -6.82 -14.86
CA LEU A 49 -24.91 -6.39 -13.78
C LEU A 49 -24.32 -7.58 -13.02
N ALA A 50 -25.14 -8.59 -12.72
CA ALA A 50 -24.68 -9.81 -12.06
C ALA A 50 -23.63 -10.58 -12.89
N GLY A 51 -23.74 -10.53 -14.22
CA GLY A 51 -22.74 -11.09 -15.15
C GLY A 51 -21.46 -10.28 -15.30
N THR A 52 -21.37 -9.07 -14.72
CA THR A 52 -20.21 -8.20 -14.89
C THR A 52 -19.09 -8.60 -13.96
N ASN A 53 -17.85 -8.67 -14.50
CA ASN A 53 -16.65 -8.97 -13.71
C ASN A 53 -16.15 -7.71 -12.97
N VAL A 54 -16.67 -7.50 -11.77
CA VAL A 54 -16.28 -6.47 -10.82
C VAL A 54 -16.14 -7.07 -9.41
N PRO A 55 -15.30 -6.52 -8.53
CA PRO A 55 -15.11 -7.07 -7.20
C PRO A 55 -16.40 -6.96 -6.34
N ARG A 56 -16.67 -8.02 -5.56
CA ARG A 56 -17.76 -8.15 -4.59
C ARG A 56 -17.26 -8.53 -3.20
N ASP A 57 -15.94 -8.52 -2.99
CA ASP A 57 -15.25 -8.92 -1.77
C ASP A 57 -14.81 -7.74 -0.90
N ILE A 58 -15.27 -6.52 -1.21
CA ILE A 58 -14.82 -5.31 -0.52
C ILE A 58 -15.82 -4.95 0.58
N ASN A 59 -15.34 -4.92 1.85
CA ASN A 59 -16.12 -4.61 3.04
C ASN A 59 -15.51 -3.45 3.86
N LEU A 60 -14.96 -2.46 3.18
CA LEU A 60 -14.39 -1.29 3.86
C LEU A 60 -15.51 -0.37 4.38
N GLU A 61 -15.61 -0.23 5.71
CA GLU A 61 -16.64 0.47 6.49
C GLU A 61 -18.07 -0.06 6.29
N SER A 62 -18.35 -0.79 5.28
CA SER A 62 -19.47 -1.68 4.96
C SER A 62 -19.28 -2.27 3.57
N HIS A 63 -20.17 -3.16 3.17
CA HIS A 63 -20.07 -3.81 1.86
C HIS A 63 -20.17 -2.82 0.70
N TRP A 64 -19.32 -2.99 -0.32
CA TRP A 64 -19.39 -2.25 -1.58
C TRP A 64 -20.17 -3.06 -2.61
N PHE A 65 -21.22 -2.45 -3.15
CA PHE A 65 -22.12 -3.08 -4.11
C PHE A 65 -21.79 -2.62 -5.53
N PRO A 66 -21.80 -3.53 -6.52
CA PRO A 66 -21.91 -3.16 -7.91
C PRO A 66 -23.22 -2.41 -8.17
N ALA A 67 -23.14 -1.37 -8.98
CA ALA A 67 -24.31 -0.60 -9.40
C ALA A 67 -24.15 -0.15 -10.85
N VAL A 68 -25.27 0.08 -11.53
CA VAL A 68 -25.29 0.61 -12.89
C VAL A 68 -25.88 2.04 -12.89
N VAL A 69 -25.30 2.93 -13.68
CA VAL A 69 -25.82 4.29 -13.88
C VAL A 69 -27.02 4.25 -14.81
N LEU A 70 -28.18 4.67 -14.30
CA LEU A 70 -29.47 4.66 -15.05
C LEU A 70 -29.88 6.04 -15.54
N GLU A 71 -29.52 7.12 -14.81
CA GLU A 71 -29.83 8.50 -15.17
C GLU A 71 -28.75 9.45 -14.65
N ILE A 72 -28.47 10.49 -15.40
CA ILE A 72 -27.53 11.55 -15.01
C ILE A 72 -28.26 12.89 -15.10
N ALA A 73 -28.37 13.58 -13.97
CA ALA A 73 -28.88 14.94 -13.85
C ALA A 73 -27.80 15.86 -13.24
N ASP A 74 -28.02 17.17 -13.27
CA ASP A 74 -27.04 18.15 -12.76
C ASP A 74 -26.71 17.96 -11.27
N GLN A 75 -27.70 17.59 -10.46
CA GLN A 75 -27.58 17.52 -9.00
C GLN A 75 -27.50 16.09 -8.44
N PHE A 76 -27.79 15.09 -9.26
CA PHE A 76 -27.77 13.68 -8.84
C PHE A 76 -27.56 12.73 -10.01
N MET A 77 -27.19 11.52 -9.69
CA MET A 77 -27.09 10.38 -10.57
C MET A 77 -27.95 9.24 -9.99
N ARG A 78 -28.93 8.74 -10.77
CA ARG A 78 -29.68 7.53 -10.39
C ARG A 78 -28.92 6.29 -10.75
N ILE A 79 -28.99 5.32 -9.87
CA ILE A 79 -28.29 4.05 -10.01
C ILE A 79 -29.25 2.87 -9.76
N GLY A 80 -28.93 1.73 -10.35
CA GLY A 80 -29.51 0.44 -10.00
C GLY A 80 -28.47 -0.38 -9.23
N ILE A 81 -28.80 -0.88 -8.04
CA ILE A 81 -27.83 -1.59 -7.18
C ILE A 81 -28.09 -3.10 -7.24
N GLU A 82 -27.00 -3.87 -7.35
CA GLU A 82 -27.05 -5.33 -7.36
C GLU A 82 -27.59 -5.89 -6.04
N GLY A 83 -28.56 -6.81 -6.12
CA GLY A 83 -29.03 -7.56 -4.95
C GLY A 83 -29.88 -6.79 -3.95
N ILE A 84 -30.12 -5.48 -4.17
CA ILE A 84 -30.92 -4.63 -3.26
C ILE A 84 -32.08 -4.03 -4.04
N SER A 85 -33.22 -3.84 -3.36
CA SER A 85 -34.36 -3.10 -3.88
C SER A 85 -34.41 -1.70 -3.30
N GLU A 86 -34.74 -0.71 -4.15
CA GLU A 86 -34.94 0.67 -3.73
C GLU A 86 -36.12 0.79 -2.76
N THR A 87 -36.01 1.64 -1.75
CA THR A 87 -37.09 1.98 -0.84
C THR A 87 -37.30 3.48 -0.78
N GLU A 88 -38.44 3.95 -0.29
CA GLU A 88 -38.71 5.39 -0.12
C GLU A 88 -37.73 6.06 0.83
N THR A 89 -37.22 5.34 1.81
CA THR A 89 -36.26 5.83 2.82
C THR A 89 -34.79 5.74 2.37
N GLU A 90 -34.50 4.86 1.41
CA GLU A 90 -33.16 4.66 0.85
C GLU A 90 -33.16 4.73 -0.67
N PRO A 91 -33.37 5.94 -1.25
CA PRO A 91 -33.42 6.11 -2.70
C PRO A 91 -32.06 5.82 -3.33
N PHE A 92 -32.06 5.17 -4.51
CA PHE A 92 -30.86 4.82 -5.26
C PHE A 92 -30.28 6.01 -6.02
N VAL A 93 -29.81 7.00 -5.26
CA VAL A 93 -29.32 8.28 -5.76
C VAL A 93 -27.94 8.61 -5.18
N ILE A 94 -27.02 9.01 -6.05
CA ILE A 94 -25.75 9.61 -5.66
C ILE A 94 -25.88 11.14 -5.82
N PRO A 95 -25.87 11.93 -4.74
CA PRO A 95 -25.97 13.37 -4.83
C PRO A 95 -24.65 14.01 -5.29
N ARG A 96 -24.71 15.16 -5.95
CA ARG A 96 -23.53 15.88 -6.45
C ARG A 96 -22.47 16.15 -5.38
N LYS A 97 -22.88 16.40 -4.13
CA LYS A 97 -21.96 16.59 -3.01
C LYS A 97 -21.04 15.40 -2.75
N ASP A 98 -21.45 14.19 -3.13
CA ASP A 98 -20.66 12.97 -2.93
C ASP A 98 -19.47 12.88 -3.89
N ILE A 99 -19.53 13.54 -5.03
CA ILE A 99 -18.45 13.58 -6.02
C ILE A 99 -17.58 14.84 -5.95
N SER A 100 -17.68 15.62 -4.86
CA SER A 100 -16.89 16.85 -4.65
C SER A 100 -15.37 16.65 -4.71
N TRP A 101 -14.90 15.43 -4.50
CA TRP A 101 -13.50 15.02 -4.61
C TRP A 101 -13.05 14.82 -6.07
N LEU A 102 -13.97 14.71 -7.03
CA LEU A 102 -13.67 14.59 -8.45
C LEU A 102 -13.47 15.98 -9.10
N ARG A 103 -12.60 16.01 -10.10
CA ARG A 103 -12.46 17.16 -10.99
C ARG A 103 -13.50 17.04 -12.09
N GLY A 104 -14.51 17.92 -12.09
CA GLY A 104 -15.59 17.94 -13.07
C GLY A 104 -16.97 17.60 -12.50
N GLY A 105 -17.98 17.51 -13.38
CA GLY A 105 -19.35 17.15 -13.05
C GLY A 105 -19.69 15.69 -13.36
N PHE A 106 -20.95 15.31 -13.14
CA PHE A 106 -21.43 13.98 -13.50
C PHE A 106 -21.25 13.69 -14.99
N GLY A 107 -21.67 14.61 -15.86
CA GLY A 107 -21.61 14.42 -17.32
C GLY A 107 -20.19 14.33 -17.88
N ASP A 108 -19.18 14.84 -17.15
CA ASP A 108 -17.78 14.76 -17.59
C ASP A 108 -17.15 13.39 -17.28
N SER A 109 -17.68 12.70 -16.28
CA SER A 109 -17.04 11.50 -15.72
C SER A 109 -17.88 10.23 -15.89
N PHE A 110 -19.18 10.32 -16.13
CA PHE A 110 -20.09 9.17 -16.15
C PHE A 110 -20.96 9.16 -17.41
N LYS A 111 -21.37 7.94 -17.80
CA LYS A 111 -22.34 7.68 -18.85
C LYS A 111 -23.40 6.72 -18.35
N ILE A 112 -24.60 6.81 -18.91
CA ILE A 112 -25.67 5.84 -18.68
C ILE A 112 -25.17 4.45 -19.10
N GLY A 113 -25.37 3.46 -18.23
CA GLY A 113 -24.86 2.11 -18.40
C GLY A 113 -23.49 1.85 -17.74
N ASP A 114 -22.75 2.88 -17.29
CA ASP A 114 -21.51 2.66 -16.56
C ASP A 114 -21.74 1.82 -15.31
N VAL A 115 -20.87 0.83 -15.10
CA VAL A 115 -20.85 0.05 -13.86
C VAL A 115 -19.93 0.71 -12.86
N VAL A 116 -20.46 1.02 -11.69
CA VAL A 116 -19.76 1.69 -10.58
C VAL A 116 -19.84 0.85 -9.32
N LEU A 117 -19.00 1.17 -8.33
CA LEU A 117 -19.12 0.62 -6.99
C LEU A 117 -19.71 1.66 -6.06
N VAL A 118 -20.63 1.24 -5.21
CA VAL A 118 -21.29 2.11 -4.22
C VAL A 118 -21.32 1.46 -2.86
N ARG A 119 -21.37 2.30 -1.82
CA ARG A 119 -21.48 1.88 -0.44
C ARG A 119 -22.64 2.62 0.23
N ARG A 120 -23.35 1.91 1.11
CA ARG A 120 -24.34 2.51 2.00
C ARG A 120 -23.63 3.32 3.08
N MET A 121 -23.86 4.63 3.14
CA MET A 121 -23.35 5.51 4.18
C MET A 121 -24.42 5.70 5.25
N THR A 122 -24.02 5.57 6.51
CA THR A 122 -24.90 5.63 7.70
C THR A 122 -24.33 6.59 8.75
N THR A 123 -25.11 6.85 9.79
CA THR A 123 -24.69 7.70 10.92
C THR A 123 -23.70 7.01 11.83
N GLY A 124 -23.66 5.69 11.87
CA GLY A 124 -22.71 4.88 12.65
C GLY A 124 -21.64 4.22 11.80
N ASP A 125 -20.67 3.60 12.46
CA ASP A 125 -19.60 2.85 11.83
C ASP A 125 -20.09 1.52 11.25
N GLU A 126 -19.34 0.97 10.30
CA GLU A 126 -19.55 -0.36 9.70
C GLU A 126 -20.97 -0.59 9.12
N GLY A 127 -21.62 0.49 8.65
CA GLY A 127 -22.96 0.42 8.10
C GLY A 127 -24.09 0.41 9.13
N ALA A 128 -23.78 0.57 10.42
CA ALA A 128 -24.77 0.69 11.49
C ALA A 128 -25.46 2.07 11.50
N GLY A 129 -26.64 2.15 12.13
CA GLY A 129 -27.40 3.38 12.27
C GLY A 129 -28.22 3.77 11.04
N ASP A 130 -28.70 5.02 11.04
CA ASP A 130 -29.63 5.52 10.03
C ASP A 130 -28.94 5.77 8.68
N PHE A 131 -29.66 5.52 7.61
CA PHE A 131 -29.19 5.80 6.26
C PHE A 131 -29.00 7.31 6.03
N ILE A 132 -27.84 7.65 5.44
CA ILE A 132 -27.56 9.04 5.03
C ILE A 132 -27.68 9.18 3.51
N ARG A 133 -26.97 8.31 2.76
CA ARG A 133 -26.96 8.26 1.30
C ARG A 133 -26.16 7.06 0.78
N TRP A 134 -26.32 6.76 -0.47
CA TRP A 134 -25.36 5.97 -1.22
C TRP A 134 -24.15 6.84 -1.60
N THR A 135 -22.96 6.28 -1.52
CA THR A 135 -21.70 6.98 -1.82
C THR A 135 -20.89 6.21 -2.86
N LEU A 136 -20.40 6.97 -3.83
CA LEU A 136 -19.59 6.43 -4.93
C LEU A 136 -18.22 5.96 -4.43
N ARG A 137 -17.80 4.80 -4.91
CA ARG A 137 -16.52 4.17 -4.59
C ARG A 137 -15.78 3.75 -5.84
N GLN A 138 -14.47 3.64 -5.76
CA GLN A 138 -13.63 3.00 -6.78
C GLN A 138 -12.47 2.26 -6.14
N VAL A 139 -12.04 1.17 -6.77
CA VAL A 139 -10.82 0.48 -6.36
C VAL A 139 -9.63 1.40 -6.63
N PRO A 140 -8.75 1.64 -5.65
CA PRO A 140 -7.57 2.47 -5.84
C PRO A 140 -6.65 1.93 -6.94
N GLU A 141 -6.05 2.85 -7.73
CA GLU A 141 -5.01 2.48 -8.68
C GLU A 141 -3.72 2.10 -7.95
N VAL A 142 -3.37 2.88 -6.93
CA VAL A 142 -2.26 2.54 -6.05
C VAL A 142 -2.61 1.29 -5.22
N GLN A 143 -1.64 0.40 -5.13
CA GLN A 143 -1.78 -0.84 -4.38
C GLN A 143 -0.68 -0.95 -3.34
N GLY A 144 -0.89 -1.80 -2.35
CA GLY A 144 0.06 -2.02 -1.26
C GLY A 144 0.00 -3.45 -0.72
N GLY A 145 0.88 -3.73 0.23
CA GLY A 145 0.87 -4.97 1.00
C GLY A 145 1.06 -4.65 2.47
N PHE A 146 0.51 -5.51 3.31
CA PHE A 146 0.66 -5.47 4.77
C PHE A 146 1.03 -6.88 5.27
N MET A 147 1.88 -6.94 6.29
CA MET A 147 2.19 -8.19 7.00
C MET A 147 2.51 -7.89 8.45
N ALA A 148 1.91 -8.66 9.35
CA ALA A 148 2.26 -8.71 10.77
C ALA A 148 2.64 -10.14 11.17
N MET A 149 3.67 -10.28 12.00
CA MET A 149 4.23 -11.58 12.40
C MET A 149 4.63 -11.54 13.86
N ASP A 150 4.41 -12.66 14.55
CA ASP A 150 4.99 -12.88 15.88
C ASP A 150 6.51 -13.06 15.76
N VAL A 151 7.26 -12.21 16.45
CA VAL A 151 8.73 -12.14 16.31
C VAL A 151 9.45 -13.34 16.90
N ASN A 152 8.83 -14.08 17.83
CA ASN A 152 9.46 -15.22 18.50
C ASN A 152 9.17 -16.54 17.81
N THR A 153 7.98 -16.68 17.22
CA THR A 153 7.53 -17.94 16.63
C THR A 153 7.55 -17.95 15.10
N GLY A 154 7.61 -16.78 14.46
CA GLY A 154 7.48 -16.65 13.00
C GLY A 154 6.03 -16.79 12.50
N ARG A 155 5.03 -16.98 13.38
CA ARG A 155 3.63 -17.09 12.96
C ARG A 155 3.15 -15.77 12.34
N VAL A 156 2.71 -15.82 11.09
CA VAL A 156 2.07 -14.69 10.45
C VAL A 156 0.69 -14.49 11.07
N ILE A 157 0.48 -13.32 11.67
CA ILE A 157 -0.74 -12.94 12.38
C ILE A 157 -1.77 -12.42 11.37
N ALA A 158 -1.33 -11.51 10.50
CA ALA A 158 -2.15 -10.95 9.42
C ALA A 158 -1.31 -10.69 8.17
N MET A 159 -1.89 -10.89 6.99
CA MET A 159 -1.24 -10.58 5.72
C MET A 159 -2.28 -10.17 4.68
N GLN A 160 -2.12 -8.96 4.13
CA GLN A 160 -2.97 -8.42 3.07
C GLN A 160 -2.11 -8.05 1.87
N GLY A 161 -2.37 -8.67 0.72
CA GLY A 161 -1.57 -8.50 -0.50
C GLY A 161 -2.06 -7.44 -1.49
N GLY A 162 -3.17 -6.78 -1.21
CA GLY A 162 -3.78 -5.76 -2.07
C GLY A 162 -5.12 -5.28 -1.53
N PHE A 163 -5.79 -4.41 -2.29
CA PHE A 163 -7.08 -3.83 -1.91
C PHE A 163 -8.22 -4.86 -1.91
N SER A 164 -8.30 -5.67 -2.96
CA SER A 164 -9.32 -6.72 -3.16
C SER A 164 -8.69 -7.91 -3.86
N TYR A 165 -8.99 -9.11 -3.40
CA TYR A 165 -8.52 -10.35 -4.03
C TYR A 165 -9.17 -10.58 -5.39
N GLN A 166 -10.47 -10.28 -5.51
CA GLN A 166 -11.20 -10.43 -6.79
C GLN A 166 -10.73 -9.42 -7.84
N HIS A 167 -10.24 -8.25 -7.41
CA HIS A 167 -9.63 -7.28 -8.32
C HIS A 167 -8.22 -7.69 -8.75
N SER A 168 -7.41 -8.24 -7.85
CA SER A 168 -6.03 -8.64 -8.13
C SER A 168 -5.58 -9.76 -7.19
N VAL A 169 -5.35 -10.94 -7.74
CA VAL A 169 -4.83 -12.11 -7.01
C VAL A 169 -3.34 -11.97 -6.66
N PHE A 170 -2.64 -10.98 -7.22
CA PHE A 170 -1.22 -10.75 -6.97
C PHE A 170 -0.97 -10.30 -5.53
N ASN A 171 -0.33 -11.15 -4.74
CA ASN A 171 -0.01 -10.87 -3.34
C ASN A 171 1.26 -10.02 -3.22
N ARG A 172 1.10 -8.74 -2.93
CA ARG A 172 2.21 -7.78 -2.87
C ARG A 172 3.08 -7.94 -1.62
N ALA A 173 2.63 -8.63 -0.61
CA ALA A 173 3.47 -8.93 0.55
C ALA A 173 4.53 -9.99 0.23
N THR A 174 4.21 -10.98 -0.62
CA THR A 174 5.08 -12.12 -0.91
C THR A 174 5.69 -12.09 -2.31
N GLN A 175 5.00 -11.50 -3.30
CA GLN A 175 5.37 -11.59 -4.72
C GLN A 175 5.97 -10.28 -5.27
N ALA A 176 5.57 -9.11 -4.75
CA ALA A 176 6.10 -7.85 -5.22
C ALA A 176 7.54 -7.65 -4.73
N ARG A 177 8.45 -7.49 -5.68
CA ARG A 177 9.82 -7.07 -5.40
C ARG A 177 9.89 -5.55 -5.51
N ARG A 178 10.39 -4.90 -4.47
CA ARG A 178 10.54 -3.44 -4.37
C ARG A 178 11.81 -3.10 -3.63
N GLN A 179 12.36 -1.94 -3.95
CA GLN A 179 13.49 -1.38 -3.23
C GLN A 179 13.06 -1.07 -1.78
N PRO A 180 13.72 -1.65 -0.75
CA PRO A 180 13.40 -1.35 0.64
C PRO A 180 13.77 0.09 1.02
N GLY A 181 14.63 0.74 0.25
CA GLY A 181 15.08 2.09 0.53
C GLY A 181 15.70 2.20 1.93
N SER A 182 15.41 3.25 2.64
CA SER A 182 15.96 3.52 3.99
C SER A 182 15.63 2.46 5.03
N SER A 183 14.65 1.58 4.81
CA SER A 183 14.43 0.45 5.72
C SER A 183 15.56 -0.60 5.66
N PHE A 184 16.44 -0.52 4.68
CA PHE A 184 17.64 -1.36 4.63
C PHE A 184 18.77 -0.86 5.56
N LYS A 185 18.83 0.42 5.91
CA LYS A 185 19.92 1.01 6.69
C LYS A 185 20.25 0.31 8.02
N PRO A 186 19.26 -0.21 8.81
CA PRO A 186 19.57 -0.94 10.03
C PRO A 186 20.56 -2.10 9.85
N PHE A 187 20.57 -2.78 8.70
CA PHE A 187 21.51 -3.87 8.42
C PHE A 187 22.94 -3.35 8.21
N VAL A 188 23.10 -2.19 7.56
CA VAL A 188 24.41 -1.50 7.46
C VAL A 188 24.90 -1.07 8.83
N TYR A 189 24.03 -0.51 9.66
CA TYR A 189 24.39 -0.09 11.01
C TYR A 189 24.70 -1.28 11.93
N ALA A 190 23.97 -2.39 11.81
CA ALA A 190 24.26 -3.61 12.54
C ALA A 190 25.65 -4.17 12.20
N SER A 191 26.00 -4.22 10.90
CA SER A 191 27.32 -4.67 10.46
C SER A 191 28.46 -3.75 10.97
N ALA A 192 28.21 -2.45 11.07
CA ALA A 192 29.16 -1.50 11.63
C ALA A 192 29.35 -1.70 13.13
N LEU A 193 28.25 -1.84 13.90
CA LEU A 193 28.33 -2.08 15.34
C LEU A 193 29.12 -3.36 15.65
N ASP A 194 28.91 -4.44 14.91
CA ASP A 194 29.67 -5.69 15.05
C ASP A 194 31.13 -5.53 14.62
N SER A 195 31.44 -4.58 13.73
CA SER A 195 32.80 -4.21 13.33
C SER A 195 33.51 -3.25 14.31
N GLY A 196 32.95 -3.03 15.50
CA GLY A 196 33.56 -2.24 16.57
C GLY A 196 33.12 -0.76 16.64
N TYR A 197 32.21 -0.32 15.80
CA TYR A 197 31.59 1.00 15.94
C TYR A 197 30.65 1.03 17.15
N THR A 198 30.43 2.23 17.68
CA THR A 198 29.49 2.45 18.79
C THR A 198 28.43 3.47 18.40
N PRO A 199 27.30 3.55 19.10
CA PRO A 199 26.31 4.59 18.87
C PRO A 199 26.86 6.02 18.97
N ALA A 200 27.97 6.23 19.69
CA ALA A 200 28.64 7.52 19.84
C ALA A 200 29.74 7.79 18.80
N THR A 201 30.11 6.79 18.00
CA THR A 201 31.11 6.95 16.93
C THR A 201 30.71 8.07 15.98
N ILE A 202 31.64 8.98 15.71
CA ILE A 202 31.39 10.13 14.83
C ILE A 202 31.64 9.71 13.37
N VAL A 203 30.63 9.94 12.53
CA VAL A 203 30.72 9.84 11.07
C VAL A 203 30.41 11.18 10.45
N VAL A 204 31.16 11.57 9.43
CA VAL A 204 31.00 12.91 8.83
C VAL A 204 29.86 12.91 7.81
N ASP A 205 28.84 13.70 8.06
CA ASP A 205 27.75 13.97 7.10
C ASP A 205 28.15 15.15 6.19
N ALA A 206 28.84 14.85 5.10
CA ALA A 206 29.37 15.81 4.15
C ALA A 206 29.27 15.26 2.71
N PRO A 207 29.39 16.10 1.68
CA PRO A 207 29.37 15.67 0.29
C PRO A 207 30.33 14.51 0.02
N ILE A 208 29.94 13.62 -0.85
CA ILE A 208 30.73 12.48 -1.31
C ILE A 208 30.57 12.33 -2.82
N GLU A 209 31.65 12.01 -3.49
CA GLU A 209 31.68 11.69 -4.91
C GLU A 209 32.27 10.29 -5.09
N ILE A 210 31.57 9.45 -5.83
CA ILE A 210 31.96 8.06 -6.03
C ILE A 210 31.99 7.77 -7.52
N ASN A 211 33.12 7.32 -8.02
CA ASN A 211 33.26 6.85 -9.39
C ASN A 211 32.58 5.49 -9.52
N THR A 212 31.61 5.38 -10.40
CA THR A 212 30.92 4.13 -10.73
C THR A 212 31.09 3.80 -12.22
N PRO A 213 30.84 2.55 -12.65
CA PRO A 213 30.86 2.22 -14.09
C PRO A 213 29.89 3.05 -14.93
N GLN A 214 28.83 3.62 -14.32
CA GLN A 214 27.83 4.46 -14.97
C GLN A 214 28.20 5.97 -14.93
N GLY A 215 29.32 6.32 -14.32
CA GLY A 215 29.77 7.69 -14.16
C GLY A 215 29.90 8.12 -12.69
N LEU A 216 30.10 9.42 -12.48
CA LEU A 216 30.29 10.00 -11.16
C LEU A 216 28.94 10.08 -10.40
N TRP A 217 28.84 9.37 -9.29
CA TRP A 217 27.67 9.38 -8.43
C TRP A 217 27.86 10.36 -7.26
N ARG A 218 26.89 11.28 -7.11
CA ARG A 218 26.84 12.30 -6.06
C ARG A 218 25.56 12.16 -5.25
N PRO A 219 25.50 11.22 -4.27
CA PRO A 219 24.34 11.07 -3.42
C PRO A 219 24.12 12.29 -2.52
N GLN A 220 22.86 12.46 -2.07
CA GLN A 220 22.47 13.54 -1.18
C GLN A 220 21.58 13.00 -0.06
N ASN A 221 21.54 13.72 1.08
CA ASN A 221 20.49 13.50 2.08
C ASN A 221 19.12 13.94 1.53
N ALA A 222 18.05 13.34 2.01
CA ALA A 222 16.68 13.73 1.63
C ALA A 222 16.38 15.21 1.95
N SER A 223 17.04 15.78 2.95
CA SER A 223 16.95 17.21 3.32
C SER A 223 17.71 18.16 2.40
N ASN A 224 18.54 17.64 1.48
CA ASN A 224 19.52 18.39 0.68
C ASN A 224 20.50 19.23 1.54
N ARG A 225 20.75 18.82 2.77
CA ARG A 225 21.66 19.49 3.72
C ARG A 225 22.74 18.54 4.20
N TYR A 226 23.84 19.11 4.69
CA TYR A 226 24.97 18.45 5.32
C TYR A 226 25.07 18.89 6.76
N TYR A 227 25.45 17.99 7.67
CA TYR A 227 25.39 18.25 9.11
C TYR A 227 26.75 18.10 9.80
N GLY A 228 27.81 17.77 9.03
CA GLY A 228 29.16 17.63 9.55
C GLY A 228 29.38 16.42 10.46
N PRO A 229 30.34 16.48 11.38
CA PRO A 229 30.60 15.40 12.33
C PRO A 229 29.37 15.08 13.18
N THR A 230 28.84 13.87 13.08
CA THR A 230 27.55 13.47 13.68
C THR A 230 27.68 12.08 14.29
N PRO A 231 27.12 11.83 15.51
CA PRO A 231 27.12 10.50 16.11
C PRO A 231 26.34 9.50 15.27
N LEU A 232 26.79 8.25 15.25
CA LEU A 232 26.17 7.14 14.53
C LEU A 232 24.67 7.02 14.85
N ARG A 233 24.29 7.13 16.12
CA ARG A 233 22.89 7.13 16.58
C ARG A 233 22.03 8.14 15.82
N THR A 234 22.49 9.40 15.74
CA THR A 234 21.76 10.45 15.03
C THR A 234 21.67 10.16 13.53
N GLY A 235 22.68 9.52 12.96
CA GLY A 235 22.67 9.10 11.55
C GLY A 235 21.53 8.17 11.22
N ILE A 236 21.28 7.15 12.04
CA ILE A 236 20.15 6.23 11.83
C ILE A 236 18.80 6.85 12.20
N GLU A 237 18.73 7.59 13.33
CA GLU A 237 17.48 8.27 13.77
C GLU A 237 16.97 9.24 12.71
N GLN A 238 17.87 9.98 12.06
CA GLN A 238 17.55 10.97 11.03
C GLN A 238 17.64 10.41 9.61
N SER A 239 17.90 9.11 9.47
CA SER A 239 18.00 8.43 8.17
C SER A 239 18.97 9.11 7.19
N ARG A 240 20.19 9.48 7.65
CA ARG A 240 21.20 10.20 6.88
C ARG A 240 21.82 9.30 5.81
N ASN A 241 21.66 9.67 4.53
CA ASN A 241 22.16 8.88 3.41
C ASN A 241 23.69 8.89 3.37
N LEU A 242 24.31 10.07 3.50
CA LEU A 242 25.77 10.24 3.34
C LEU A 242 26.53 9.52 4.46
N MET A 243 26.03 9.54 5.69
CA MET A 243 26.61 8.78 6.79
C MET A 243 26.53 7.28 6.54
N THR A 244 25.39 6.78 6.04
CA THR A 244 25.19 5.36 5.72
C THR A 244 26.17 4.90 4.63
N ILE A 245 26.35 5.67 3.58
CA ILE A 245 27.30 5.36 2.49
C ILE A 245 28.72 5.31 2.99
N ARG A 246 29.16 6.31 3.79
CA ARG A 246 30.51 6.31 4.39
C ARG A 246 30.72 5.11 5.27
N LEU A 247 29.75 4.80 6.11
CA LEU A 247 29.79 3.64 6.98
C LEU A 247 29.94 2.35 6.18
N ALA A 248 29.16 2.17 5.11
CA ALA A 248 29.26 1.02 4.22
C ALA A 248 30.60 0.95 3.46
N GLN A 249 31.21 2.10 3.13
CA GLN A 249 32.57 2.15 2.55
C GLN A 249 33.64 1.70 3.55
N GLU A 250 33.54 2.16 4.80
CA GLU A 250 34.53 1.86 5.84
C GLU A 250 34.44 0.41 6.30
N VAL A 251 33.24 -0.11 6.50
CA VAL A 251 32.97 -1.51 6.88
C VAL A 251 33.27 -2.46 5.72
N GLY A 252 32.99 -2.04 4.51
CA GLY A 252 33.09 -2.83 3.28
C GLY A 252 31.75 -3.46 2.88
N MET A 253 31.42 -3.35 1.58
CA MET A 253 30.18 -3.88 1.04
C MET A 253 30.08 -5.41 1.10
N ASP A 254 31.18 -6.13 1.17
CA ASP A 254 31.16 -7.59 1.39
C ASP A 254 30.59 -7.94 2.76
N VAL A 255 30.98 -7.20 3.80
CA VAL A 255 30.45 -7.39 5.16
C VAL A 255 28.97 -7.00 5.24
N VAL A 256 28.61 -5.87 4.64
CA VAL A 256 27.20 -5.42 4.58
C VAL A 256 26.31 -6.46 3.87
N ALA A 257 26.81 -7.01 2.75
CA ALA A 257 26.08 -8.03 2.00
C ALA A 257 25.93 -9.34 2.78
N ASP A 258 27.00 -9.81 3.47
CA ASP A 258 26.94 -10.98 4.34
C ASP A 258 25.86 -10.81 5.43
N TYR A 259 25.81 -9.63 6.06
CA TYR A 259 24.75 -9.33 7.03
C TYR A 259 23.36 -9.40 6.43
N ALA A 260 23.15 -8.75 5.28
CA ALA A 260 21.85 -8.75 4.60
C ALA A 260 21.39 -10.18 4.20
N GLU A 261 22.33 -11.03 3.77
CA GLU A 261 22.09 -12.42 3.42
C GLU A 261 21.80 -13.27 4.68
N ARG A 262 22.56 -13.09 5.75
CA ARG A 262 22.31 -13.77 7.05
C ARG A 262 20.99 -13.38 7.68
N PHE A 263 20.57 -12.12 7.56
CA PHE A 263 19.24 -11.67 7.97
C PHE A 263 18.12 -12.13 7.02
N GLY A 264 18.47 -12.71 5.87
CA GLY A 264 17.50 -13.21 4.89
C GLY A 264 16.80 -12.13 4.06
N VAL A 265 17.36 -10.92 4.03
CA VAL A 265 16.84 -9.83 3.16
C VAL A 265 17.03 -10.18 1.69
N TYR A 266 18.18 -10.76 1.36
CA TYR A 266 18.55 -11.22 0.02
C TYR A 266 19.10 -12.64 0.06
N ASP A 267 18.97 -13.39 -1.03
CA ASP A 267 19.62 -14.67 -1.22
C ASP A 267 21.07 -14.52 -1.73
N GLY A 268 21.35 -13.37 -2.31
CA GLY A 268 22.66 -12.89 -2.75
C GLY A 268 22.55 -11.42 -3.05
N MET A 269 23.39 -10.59 -2.43
CA MET A 269 23.34 -9.13 -2.56
C MET A 269 24.49 -8.60 -3.43
N GLY A 270 24.19 -7.68 -4.35
CA GLY A 270 25.20 -6.96 -5.12
C GLY A 270 26.05 -6.03 -4.26
N ARG A 271 27.39 -6.02 -4.50
CA ARG A 271 28.36 -5.25 -3.70
C ARG A 271 28.50 -3.78 -4.16
N PHE A 272 27.42 -3.17 -4.61
CA PHE A 272 27.40 -1.76 -5.02
C PHE A 272 27.06 -0.85 -3.84
N LEU A 273 27.78 0.27 -3.67
CA LEU A 273 27.53 1.20 -2.57
C LEU A 273 26.09 1.75 -2.55
N ALA A 274 25.44 1.88 -3.70
CA ALA A 274 24.02 2.28 -3.76
C ALA A 274 23.11 1.31 -3.01
N ASN A 275 23.47 0.02 -2.93
CA ASN A 275 22.72 -0.99 -2.22
C ASN A 275 22.69 -0.78 -0.69
N SER A 276 23.65 -0.02 -0.15
CA SER A 276 23.62 0.40 1.26
C SER A 276 22.43 1.30 1.60
N LEU A 277 21.84 1.93 0.59
CA LEU A 277 20.60 2.72 0.70
C LEU A 277 19.34 1.94 0.32
N GLY A 278 19.43 0.62 0.14
CA GLY A 278 18.31 -0.23 -0.21
C GLY A 278 17.83 -0.08 -1.65
N SER A 279 18.75 0.07 -2.62
CA SER A 279 18.40 0.16 -4.05
C SER A 279 18.13 -1.19 -4.69
N GLU A 280 18.59 -2.31 -4.11
CA GLU A 280 18.29 -3.65 -4.59
C GLU A 280 16.92 -4.13 -4.11
N GLU A 281 16.18 -4.81 -4.98
CA GLU A 281 14.79 -5.20 -4.69
C GLU A 281 14.69 -6.46 -3.83
N THR A 282 13.75 -6.44 -2.90
CA THR A 282 13.35 -7.58 -2.08
C THR A 282 11.83 -7.58 -1.87
N THR A 283 11.30 -8.50 -1.07
CA THR A 283 9.87 -8.58 -0.75
C THR A 283 9.58 -8.05 0.65
N LEU A 284 8.34 -7.60 0.88
CA LEU A 284 7.89 -7.24 2.23
C LEU A 284 8.03 -8.43 3.20
N TYR A 285 7.70 -9.63 2.74
CA TYR A 285 7.84 -10.87 3.51
C TYR A 285 9.26 -11.06 4.06
N LYS A 286 10.29 -10.92 3.22
CA LYS A 286 11.70 -11.02 3.65
C LYS A 286 12.09 -9.90 4.61
N MET A 287 11.62 -8.66 4.35
CA MET A 287 11.91 -7.52 5.23
C MET A 287 11.30 -7.69 6.62
N VAL A 288 10.04 -8.12 6.74
CA VAL A 288 9.38 -8.35 8.02
C VAL A 288 10.10 -9.46 8.81
N SER A 289 10.48 -10.56 8.14
CA SER A 289 11.26 -11.62 8.75
C SER A 289 12.61 -11.14 9.26
N ALA A 290 13.33 -10.36 8.47
CA ALA A 290 14.61 -9.79 8.86
C ALA A 290 14.50 -8.83 10.05
N TYR A 291 13.48 -7.98 10.07
CA TYR A 291 13.23 -7.06 11.20
C TYR A 291 12.84 -7.77 12.48
N ALA A 292 12.19 -8.94 12.42
CA ALA A 292 11.89 -9.76 13.59
C ALA A 292 13.16 -10.10 14.38
N MET A 293 14.31 -10.29 13.71
CA MET A 293 15.57 -10.60 14.36
C MET A 293 16.09 -9.45 15.23
N PHE A 294 15.82 -8.19 14.88
CA PHE A 294 16.13 -7.05 15.76
C PHE A 294 15.26 -7.05 17.02
N ALA A 295 14.01 -7.49 16.91
CA ALA A 295 13.05 -7.45 18.00
C ALA A 295 13.19 -8.64 18.97
N ASN A 296 13.72 -9.79 18.52
CA ASN A 296 13.80 -11.04 19.30
C ASN A 296 15.22 -11.39 19.80
N GLY A 297 16.15 -10.45 19.77
CA GLY A 297 17.53 -10.68 20.23
C GLY A 297 18.42 -11.39 19.22
N GLY A 298 18.12 -11.32 17.93
CA GLY A 298 18.95 -11.84 16.84
C GLY A 298 18.63 -13.29 16.43
N GLN A 299 17.52 -13.84 16.90
CA GLN A 299 17.12 -15.20 16.52
C GLN A 299 16.41 -15.22 15.18
N ARG A 300 16.88 -16.05 14.25
CA ARG A 300 16.21 -16.24 12.97
C ARG A 300 14.94 -17.07 13.16
N VAL A 301 13.83 -16.56 12.70
CA VAL A 301 12.55 -17.26 12.64
C VAL A 301 12.04 -17.29 11.19
N GLU A 302 11.49 -18.43 10.79
CA GLU A 302 10.91 -18.57 9.46
C GLU A 302 9.42 -18.24 9.53
N PRO A 303 8.92 -17.31 8.68
CA PRO A 303 7.50 -17.01 8.66
C PRO A 303 6.67 -18.23 8.30
N THR A 304 5.60 -18.47 9.05
CA THR A 304 4.65 -19.58 8.80
C THR A 304 3.21 -19.08 8.85
N LEU A 305 2.38 -19.63 7.96
CA LEU A 305 0.93 -19.35 7.91
C LEU A 305 0.11 -20.39 8.67
N ILE A 306 0.77 -21.45 9.16
CA ILE A 306 0.15 -22.61 9.82
C ILE A 306 0.46 -22.61 11.31
#